data_49b18fa3f2d9ecbc68587cf46f06e3ce
#
_entry.id   49b18fa3f2d9ecbc68587cf46f06e3ce
#
_cell.length_a   1.000
_cell.length_b   1.000
_cell.length_c   1.000
_cell.angle_alpha   90.00
_cell.angle_beta   90.00
_cell.angle_gamma   90.00
#
_symmetry.space_group_name_H-M   'P 1'
#
loop_
_entity.id
_entity.type
_entity.pdbx_description
1 polymer ?
#
loop_
_entity_poly.entity_id
_entity_poly.type
_entity_poly.pdbx_seq_one_letter_code
_entity_poly.pdbx_strand_id
1 'polypeptide(L)'
;MKIAVCDDEELFVRQAERLLARLSPQFFEDVSIDGYTDNVRMLLQHEREPYDIVVMDIQMPGIDGFMAAERLSGAGHECRLIFFSSKEELVFQSFQYEPVYFVRKGSAERMEAELSRALKKIQEKYYKKIYLSFPDKDGMLERVPVMDIESVQSDRNYLSYFTVAGKKYRLRRTMEEEEKNLKGYGFLRIHRAFLVNRRHVVQVKQNISEVKLTSGEILKVGKSYREAVESLL
;
A
#
# COMPACT_ATOMS: atom_id res chain seq x y z
N MET A 1 -3.04 -9.18 4.15
CA MET A 1 -1.76 -9.02 3.45
C MET A 1 -1.55 -10.21 2.53
N LYS A 2 -1.48 -9.97 1.21
CA LYS A 2 -1.24 -11.03 0.22
C LYS A 2 0.16 -10.90 -0.37
N ILE A 3 0.92 -11.99 -0.33
CA ILE A 3 2.29 -12.05 -0.82
C ILE A 3 2.37 -13.09 -1.94
N ALA A 4 2.91 -12.71 -3.10
CA ALA A 4 3.28 -13.67 -4.13
C ALA A 4 4.79 -13.95 -4.07
N VAL A 5 5.17 -15.19 -4.33
CA VAL A 5 6.54 -15.63 -4.57
C VAL A 5 6.61 -16.20 -5.97
N CYS A 6 7.54 -15.74 -6.78
CA CYS A 6 7.71 -16.24 -8.14
C CYS A 6 9.17 -16.54 -8.46
N ASP A 7 9.46 -17.80 -8.86
CA ASP A 7 10.80 -18.29 -9.18
C ASP A 7 10.66 -19.54 -10.05
N ASP A 8 11.40 -19.69 -11.14
CA ASP A 8 11.28 -20.87 -12.02
C ASP A 8 11.78 -22.16 -11.36
N GLU A 9 12.58 -22.06 -10.31
CA GLU A 9 13.00 -23.18 -9.48
C GLU A 9 12.02 -23.42 -8.32
N GLU A 10 11.18 -24.45 -8.42
CA GLU A 10 10.18 -24.80 -7.38
C GLU A 10 10.79 -24.92 -5.97
N LEU A 11 12.05 -25.36 -5.87
CA LEU A 11 12.74 -25.45 -4.59
C LEU A 11 12.89 -24.09 -3.92
N PHE A 12 13.24 -23.05 -4.68
CA PHE A 12 13.35 -21.68 -4.16
C PHE A 12 11.98 -21.08 -3.82
N VAL A 13 10.95 -21.35 -4.62
CA VAL A 13 9.56 -20.96 -4.28
C VAL A 13 9.20 -21.49 -2.90
N ARG A 14 9.32 -22.81 -2.69
CA ARG A 14 8.99 -23.44 -1.41
C ARG A 14 9.85 -22.94 -0.24
N GLN A 15 11.12 -22.64 -0.49
CA GLN A 15 12.01 -22.10 0.53
C GLN A 15 11.60 -20.67 0.92
N ALA A 16 11.32 -19.82 -0.06
CA ALA A 16 10.89 -18.45 0.18
C ALA A 16 9.52 -18.42 0.87
N GLU A 17 8.56 -19.26 0.45
CA GLU A 17 7.26 -19.40 1.12
C GLU A 17 7.42 -19.76 2.61
N ARG A 18 8.27 -20.74 2.95
CA ARG A 18 8.53 -21.12 4.35
C ARG A 18 9.15 -19.99 5.16
N LEU A 19 10.12 -19.28 4.58
CA LEU A 19 10.74 -18.12 5.23
C LEU A 19 9.73 -17.00 5.46
N LEU A 20 8.94 -16.66 4.45
CA LEU A 20 7.91 -15.64 4.54
C LEU A 20 6.79 -16.03 5.52
N ALA A 21 6.32 -17.28 5.52
CA ALA A 21 5.32 -17.75 6.47
C ALA A 21 5.78 -17.63 7.94
N ARG A 22 7.08 -17.77 8.19
CA ARG A 22 7.68 -17.61 9.52
C ARG A 22 7.93 -16.14 9.89
N LEU A 23 8.36 -15.32 8.92
CA LEU A 23 8.80 -13.95 9.16
C LEU A 23 7.66 -12.94 9.12
N SER A 24 6.76 -13.05 8.12
CA SER A 24 5.75 -12.02 7.86
C SER A 24 4.76 -11.79 9.00
N PRO A 25 4.36 -12.78 9.83
CA PRO A 25 3.49 -12.53 10.99
C PRO A 25 4.09 -11.60 12.04
N GLN A 26 5.42 -11.40 12.04
CA GLN A 26 6.08 -10.45 12.94
C GLN A 26 5.84 -8.98 12.51
N PHE A 27 5.44 -8.77 11.26
CA PHE A 27 5.30 -7.44 10.65
C PHE A 27 3.87 -7.13 10.22
N PHE A 28 3.06 -8.15 9.88
CA PHE A 28 1.73 -7.99 9.28
C PHE A 28 0.73 -8.96 9.90
N GLU A 29 -0.53 -8.54 9.93
CA GLU A 29 -1.67 -9.39 10.33
C GLU A 29 -2.27 -10.08 9.10
N ASP A 30 -2.89 -11.25 9.26
CA ASP A 30 -3.64 -12.01 8.24
C ASP A 30 -2.89 -12.16 6.91
N VAL A 31 -1.73 -12.84 6.98
CA VAL A 31 -0.87 -13.03 5.80
C VAL A 31 -1.27 -14.29 5.04
N SER A 32 -1.45 -14.18 3.72
CA SER A 32 -1.51 -15.29 2.77
C SER A 32 -0.33 -15.23 1.80
N ILE A 33 0.18 -16.39 1.39
CA ILE A 33 1.35 -16.50 0.53
C ILE A 33 1.02 -17.50 -0.58
N ASP A 34 1.21 -17.06 -1.83
CA ASP A 34 1.02 -17.89 -3.02
C ASP A 34 2.34 -18.03 -3.80
N GLY A 35 2.70 -19.27 -4.13
CA GLY A 35 3.91 -19.60 -4.90
C GLY A 35 3.65 -19.86 -6.37
N TYR A 36 4.53 -19.36 -7.24
CA TYR A 36 4.47 -19.50 -8.68
C TYR A 36 5.81 -19.89 -9.26
N THR A 37 5.81 -20.75 -10.28
CA THR A 37 6.99 -21.10 -11.06
C THR A 37 7.05 -20.38 -12.40
N ASP A 38 6.07 -19.52 -12.70
CA ASP A 38 6.07 -18.66 -13.88
C ASP A 38 5.37 -17.32 -13.61
N ASN A 39 5.90 -16.25 -14.22
CA ASN A 39 5.39 -14.90 -14.04
C ASN A 39 4.03 -14.68 -14.70
N VAL A 40 3.67 -15.44 -15.73
CA VAL A 40 2.39 -15.27 -16.44
C VAL A 40 1.22 -15.58 -15.51
N ARG A 41 1.29 -16.73 -14.81
CA ARG A 41 0.25 -17.13 -13.85
C ARG A 41 0.15 -16.17 -12.68
N MET A 42 1.29 -15.72 -12.17
CA MET A 42 1.33 -14.74 -11.08
C MET A 42 0.67 -13.42 -11.51
N LEU A 43 1.00 -12.90 -12.71
CA LEU A 43 0.41 -11.68 -13.24
C LEU A 43 -1.09 -11.80 -13.47
N LEU A 44 -1.57 -12.91 -14.07
CA LEU A 44 -3.00 -13.17 -14.27
C LEU A 44 -3.77 -13.26 -12.95
N GLN A 45 -3.15 -13.81 -11.91
CA GLN A 45 -3.78 -13.83 -10.58
C GLN A 45 -3.77 -12.44 -9.95
N HIS A 46 -2.69 -11.68 -10.10
CA HIS A 46 -2.59 -10.30 -9.60
C HIS A 46 -3.67 -9.38 -10.22
N GLU A 47 -3.98 -9.52 -11.51
CA GLU A 47 -5.06 -8.77 -12.17
C GLU A 47 -6.45 -9.05 -11.57
N ARG A 48 -6.68 -10.28 -11.12
CA ARG A 48 -7.96 -10.70 -10.50
C ARG A 48 -8.04 -10.31 -9.04
N GLU A 49 -6.96 -10.51 -8.33
CA GLU A 49 -6.85 -10.32 -6.91
C GLU A 49 -5.44 -9.82 -6.56
N PRO A 50 -5.26 -8.50 -6.43
CA PRO A 50 -3.94 -7.89 -6.30
C PRO A 50 -3.14 -8.38 -5.09
N TYR A 51 -1.85 -8.59 -5.29
CA TYR A 51 -0.87 -8.83 -4.24
C TYR A 51 -0.37 -7.52 -3.65
N ASP A 52 -0.20 -7.46 -2.34
CA ASP A 52 0.41 -6.33 -1.63
C ASP A 52 1.94 -6.32 -1.80
N ILE A 53 2.54 -7.52 -1.82
CA ILE A 53 3.98 -7.73 -1.96
C ILE A 53 4.20 -8.82 -3.01
N VAL A 54 5.13 -8.59 -3.92
CA VAL A 54 5.63 -9.60 -4.85
C VAL A 54 7.12 -9.78 -4.64
N VAL A 55 7.52 -11.01 -4.34
CA VAL A 55 8.91 -11.46 -4.25
C VAL A 55 9.18 -12.28 -5.50
N MET A 56 10.07 -11.83 -6.39
CA MET A 56 10.29 -12.52 -7.66
C MET A 56 11.75 -12.62 -8.04
N ASP A 57 12.11 -13.73 -8.70
CA ASP A 57 13.38 -13.80 -9.41
C ASP A 57 13.37 -12.90 -10.65
N ILE A 58 14.54 -12.37 -10.97
CA ILE A 58 14.74 -11.57 -12.18
C ILE A 58 14.88 -12.49 -13.40
N GLN A 59 15.61 -13.58 -13.26
CA GLN A 59 15.94 -14.46 -14.38
C GLN A 59 14.99 -15.65 -14.47
N MET A 60 13.95 -15.49 -15.25
CA MET A 60 12.96 -16.52 -15.49
C MET A 60 12.72 -16.73 -16.99
N PRO A 61 12.43 -17.96 -17.44
CA PRO A 61 12.05 -18.23 -18.83
C PRO A 61 10.78 -17.47 -19.26
N GLY A 62 10.78 -16.98 -20.48
CA GLY A 62 9.62 -16.28 -21.06
C GLY A 62 9.51 -14.83 -20.61
N ILE A 63 8.66 -14.53 -19.63
CA ILE A 63 8.56 -13.20 -19.02
C ILE A 63 9.53 -13.15 -17.84
N ASP A 64 10.62 -12.41 -17.97
CA ASP A 64 11.57 -12.21 -16.87
C ASP A 64 11.00 -11.28 -15.77
N GLY A 65 11.70 -11.18 -14.64
CA GLY A 65 11.24 -10.41 -13.50
C GLY A 65 11.16 -8.90 -13.78
N PHE A 66 11.96 -8.37 -14.71
CA PHE A 66 11.89 -6.96 -15.08
C PHE A 66 10.66 -6.66 -15.91
N MET A 67 10.35 -7.50 -16.90
CA MET A 67 9.12 -7.39 -17.69
C MET A 67 7.87 -7.56 -16.81
N ALA A 68 7.94 -8.47 -15.82
CA ALA A 68 6.85 -8.64 -14.86
C ALA A 68 6.67 -7.41 -13.97
N ALA A 69 7.76 -6.80 -13.49
CA ALA A 69 7.73 -5.59 -12.67
C ALA A 69 7.11 -4.41 -13.43
N GLU A 70 7.42 -4.25 -14.72
CA GLU A 70 6.83 -3.22 -15.59
C GLU A 70 5.29 -3.38 -15.68
N ARG A 71 4.81 -4.61 -15.87
CA ARG A 71 3.38 -4.90 -15.92
C ARG A 71 2.68 -4.65 -14.58
N LEU A 72 3.32 -5.02 -13.47
CA LEU A 72 2.80 -4.75 -12.13
C LEU A 72 2.66 -3.25 -11.86
N SER A 73 3.62 -2.43 -12.32
CA SER A 73 3.56 -0.97 -12.19
C SER A 73 2.42 -0.34 -12.99
N GLY A 74 2.03 -0.94 -14.11
CA GLY A 74 0.93 -0.47 -14.97
C GLY A 74 -0.46 -0.92 -14.53
N ALA A 75 -0.57 -1.85 -13.58
CA ALA A 75 -1.84 -2.49 -13.20
C ALA A 75 -2.76 -1.63 -12.30
N GLY A 76 -2.40 -0.39 -11.96
CA GLY A 76 -3.22 0.51 -11.15
C GLY A 76 -3.29 0.18 -9.65
N HIS A 77 -2.61 -0.88 -9.22
CA HIS A 77 -2.51 -1.30 -7.82
C HIS A 77 -1.09 -1.11 -7.30
N GLU A 78 -0.95 -0.47 -6.14
CA GLU A 78 0.36 -0.31 -5.52
C GLU A 78 0.87 -1.65 -4.94
N CYS A 79 1.68 -2.37 -5.74
CA CYS A 79 2.39 -3.58 -5.31
C CYS A 79 3.81 -3.23 -4.82
N ARG A 80 4.27 -3.89 -3.76
CA ARG A 80 5.64 -3.72 -3.23
C ARG A 80 6.52 -4.83 -3.76
N LEU A 81 7.49 -4.44 -4.58
CA LEU A 81 8.38 -5.37 -5.26
C LEU A 81 9.63 -5.66 -4.45
N ILE A 82 9.98 -6.93 -4.30
CA ILE A 82 11.25 -7.44 -3.80
C ILE A 82 11.84 -8.31 -4.88
N PHE A 83 13.00 -7.95 -5.40
CA PHE A 83 13.74 -8.87 -6.25
C PHE A 83 14.54 -9.87 -5.43
N PHE A 84 14.58 -11.11 -5.92
CA PHE A 84 15.20 -12.25 -5.27
C PHE A 84 16.08 -12.99 -6.28
N SER A 85 17.36 -12.63 -6.37
CA SER A 85 18.24 -13.14 -7.43
C SER A 85 19.62 -13.54 -6.93
N SER A 86 20.26 -14.50 -7.62
CA SER A 86 21.66 -14.89 -7.39
C SER A 86 22.67 -13.92 -8.01
N LYS A 87 22.23 -13.06 -8.95
CA LYS A 87 23.12 -12.18 -9.73
C LYS A 87 23.14 -10.75 -9.19
N GLU A 88 24.26 -10.40 -8.54
CA GLU A 88 24.47 -9.06 -7.98
C GLU A 88 24.57 -7.96 -9.05
N GLU A 89 25.05 -8.30 -10.25
CA GLU A 89 25.15 -7.35 -11.36
C GLU A 89 23.82 -6.78 -11.81
N LEU A 90 22.70 -7.47 -11.51
CA LEU A 90 21.36 -7.00 -11.85
C LEU A 90 20.80 -5.96 -10.86
N VAL A 91 21.46 -5.73 -9.72
CA VAL A 91 21.04 -4.75 -8.72
C VAL A 91 20.87 -3.35 -9.31
N PHE A 92 21.85 -2.90 -10.10
CA PHE A 92 21.79 -1.56 -10.70
C PHE A 92 20.66 -1.43 -11.73
N GLN A 93 20.41 -2.48 -12.51
CA GLN A 93 19.31 -2.50 -13.47
C GLN A 93 17.95 -2.54 -12.78
N SER A 94 17.88 -3.14 -11.59
CA SER A 94 16.62 -3.25 -10.84
C SER A 94 16.10 -1.89 -10.34
N PHE A 95 16.96 -0.88 -10.16
CA PHE A 95 16.55 0.42 -9.58
C PHE A 95 15.51 1.16 -10.43
N GLN A 96 15.49 0.97 -11.74
CA GLN A 96 14.47 1.59 -12.62
C GLN A 96 13.04 1.12 -12.34
N TYR A 97 12.88 -0.04 -11.67
CA TYR A 97 11.58 -0.60 -11.26
C TYR A 97 11.21 -0.26 -9.81
N GLU A 98 12.03 0.58 -9.15
CA GLU A 98 11.83 1.06 -7.79
C GLU A 98 11.50 -0.06 -6.75
N PRO A 99 12.23 -1.20 -6.74
CA PRO A 99 11.98 -2.25 -5.77
C PRO A 99 12.20 -1.73 -4.35
N VAL A 100 11.42 -2.22 -3.41
CA VAL A 100 11.63 -1.88 -1.99
C VAL A 100 12.95 -2.47 -1.50
N TYR A 101 13.28 -3.65 -2.00
CA TYR A 101 14.49 -4.36 -1.62
C TYR A 101 14.98 -5.32 -2.72
N PHE A 102 16.27 -5.65 -2.65
CA PHE A 102 16.90 -6.69 -3.44
C PHE A 102 17.48 -7.72 -2.47
N VAL A 103 16.98 -8.94 -2.51
CA VAL A 103 17.45 -10.07 -1.69
C VAL A 103 18.35 -10.94 -2.55
N ARG A 104 19.55 -11.22 -2.07
CA ARG A 104 20.46 -12.14 -2.74
C ARG A 104 20.14 -13.58 -2.36
N LYS A 105 19.93 -14.44 -3.36
CA LYS A 105 19.87 -15.89 -3.17
C LYS A 105 21.20 -16.40 -2.61
N GLY A 106 21.16 -17.26 -1.60
CA GLY A 106 22.37 -17.77 -0.93
C GLY A 106 22.03 -18.71 0.22
N SER A 107 22.81 -18.65 1.32
CA SER A 107 22.46 -19.47 2.50
C SER A 107 21.13 -19.08 3.11
N ALA A 108 20.46 -20.06 3.73
CA ALA A 108 19.15 -19.84 4.34
C ALA A 108 19.17 -18.69 5.38
N GLU A 109 20.25 -18.61 6.17
CA GLU A 109 20.41 -17.57 7.21
C GLU A 109 20.53 -16.18 6.60
N ARG A 110 21.27 -16.06 5.47
CA ARG A 110 21.41 -14.79 4.76
C ARG A 110 20.09 -14.34 4.13
N MET A 111 19.40 -15.25 3.45
CA MET A 111 18.10 -14.96 2.83
C MET A 111 17.08 -14.56 3.89
N GLU A 112 17.04 -15.25 5.03
CA GLU A 112 16.18 -14.90 6.16
C GLU A 112 16.45 -13.50 6.68
N ALA A 113 17.72 -13.16 6.91
CA ALA A 113 18.10 -11.83 7.40
C ALA A 113 17.73 -10.72 6.41
N GLU A 114 17.92 -10.92 5.12
CA GLU A 114 17.61 -9.95 4.08
C GLU A 114 16.09 -9.81 3.87
N LEU A 115 15.33 -10.91 3.83
CA LEU A 115 13.87 -10.88 3.77
C LEU A 115 13.27 -10.18 5.01
N SER A 116 13.79 -10.46 6.20
CA SER A 116 13.35 -9.76 7.42
C SER A 116 13.57 -8.25 7.33
N ARG A 117 14.72 -7.81 6.80
CA ARG A 117 14.99 -6.38 6.56
C ARG A 117 14.04 -5.78 5.51
N ALA A 118 13.75 -6.53 4.44
CA ALA A 118 12.82 -6.11 3.40
C ALA A 118 11.40 -5.91 3.96
N LEU A 119 10.89 -6.91 4.70
CA LEU A 119 9.56 -6.86 5.34
C LEU A 119 9.47 -5.71 6.36
N LYS A 120 10.50 -5.53 7.19
CA LYS A 120 10.59 -4.41 8.13
C LYS A 120 10.54 -3.06 7.41
N LYS A 121 11.32 -2.90 6.32
CA LYS A 121 11.32 -1.68 5.51
C LYS A 121 9.95 -1.40 4.89
N ILE A 122 9.27 -2.45 4.42
CA ILE A 122 7.90 -2.34 3.89
C ILE A 122 6.95 -1.90 5.00
N GLN A 123 6.99 -2.56 6.16
CA GLN A 123 6.16 -2.21 7.32
C GLN A 123 6.37 -0.74 7.73
N GLU A 124 7.61 -0.33 7.92
CA GLU A 124 7.94 1.02 8.37
C GLU A 124 7.54 2.10 7.36
N LYS A 125 7.72 1.83 6.07
CA LYS A 125 7.46 2.82 5.02
C LYS A 125 6.00 2.89 4.61
N TYR A 126 5.30 1.74 4.53
CA TYR A 126 3.97 1.65 3.91
C TYR A 126 2.86 1.21 4.86
N TYR A 127 3.20 0.53 5.98
CA TYR A 127 2.22 -0.06 6.90
C TYR A 127 2.42 0.38 8.37
N LYS A 128 3.34 1.31 8.64
CA LYS A 128 3.49 1.88 9.98
C LYS A 128 2.15 2.47 10.39
N LYS A 129 1.51 1.87 11.39
CA LYS A 129 0.27 2.41 11.97
C LYS A 129 0.60 3.78 12.58
N ILE A 130 0.30 4.82 11.85
CA ILE A 130 0.39 6.20 12.33
C ILE A 130 -0.94 6.52 12.93
N TYR A 131 -0.90 7.14 14.10
CA TYR A 131 -2.08 7.48 14.85
C TYR A 131 -2.22 9.00 14.94
N LEU A 132 -3.44 9.48 14.79
CA LEU A 132 -3.83 10.78 15.31
C LEU A 132 -4.36 10.60 16.73
N SER A 133 -4.08 11.57 17.59
CA SER A 133 -4.57 11.58 18.96
C SER A 133 -5.69 12.61 19.08
N PHE A 134 -6.82 12.18 19.60
CA PHE A 134 -8.00 13.01 19.78
C PHE A 134 -8.35 13.08 21.27
N PRO A 135 -8.44 14.29 21.88
CA PRO A 135 -8.87 14.42 23.26
C PRO A 135 -10.37 14.08 23.39
N ASP A 136 -10.69 13.29 24.38
CA ASP A 136 -12.06 13.09 24.83
C ASP A 136 -12.53 14.20 25.78
N LYS A 137 -13.74 14.04 26.38
CA LYS A 137 -14.34 15.02 27.29
C LYS A 137 -13.58 15.16 28.61
N ASP A 138 -12.85 14.13 29.00
CA ASP A 138 -12.07 14.06 30.24
C ASP A 138 -10.61 14.42 30.03
N GLY A 139 -10.22 14.78 28.80
CA GLY A 139 -8.86 15.15 28.43
C GLY A 139 -7.94 13.94 28.14
N MET A 140 -8.48 12.72 28.15
CA MET A 140 -7.76 11.54 27.73
C MET A 140 -7.58 11.53 26.20
N LEU A 141 -6.46 10.98 25.73
CA LEU A 141 -6.16 10.92 24.31
C LEU A 141 -6.52 9.55 23.73
N GLU A 142 -7.57 9.51 22.90
CA GLU A 142 -7.87 8.34 22.06
C GLU A 142 -6.94 8.36 20.83
N ARG A 143 -6.20 7.27 20.59
CA ARG A 143 -5.33 7.10 19.45
C ARG A 143 -6.07 6.38 18.33
N VAL A 144 -6.27 7.05 17.20
CA VAL A 144 -6.96 6.52 16.03
C VAL A 144 -5.97 6.30 14.90
N PRO A 145 -5.87 5.08 14.33
CA PRO A 145 -5.03 4.85 13.16
C PRO A 145 -5.41 5.78 12.03
N VAL A 146 -4.44 6.43 11.41
CA VAL A 146 -4.70 7.32 10.25
C VAL A 146 -5.37 6.56 9.10
N MET A 147 -5.05 5.27 8.99
CA MET A 147 -5.63 4.37 7.99
C MET A 147 -7.14 4.16 8.16
N ASP A 148 -7.66 4.26 9.39
CA ASP A 148 -9.08 4.10 9.70
C ASP A 148 -9.88 5.38 9.46
N ILE A 149 -9.20 6.50 9.22
CA ILE A 149 -9.84 7.77 8.90
C ILE A 149 -10.19 7.78 7.41
N GLU A 150 -11.48 7.90 7.13
CA GLU A 150 -12.05 7.89 5.80
C GLU A 150 -12.07 9.28 5.17
N SER A 151 -12.49 10.28 5.97
CA SER A 151 -12.54 11.68 5.53
C SER A 151 -12.25 12.67 6.65
N VAL A 152 -11.79 13.85 6.26
CA VAL A 152 -11.68 15.03 7.12
C VAL A 152 -12.50 16.16 6.50
N GLN A 153 -13.38 16.75 7.28
CA GLN A 153 -14.34 17.76 6.83
C GLN A 153 -14.23 19.02 7.67
N SER A 154 -14.24 20.17 7.02
CA SER A 154 -14.23 21.47 7.70
C SER A 154 -15.59 21.76 8.35
N ASP A 155 -15.58 22.10 9.64
CA ASP A 155 -16.73 22.49 10.44
C ASP A 155 -16.38 23.76 11.21
N ARG A 156 -16.56 24.92 10.58
CA ARG A 156 -16.20 26.25 11.10
C ARG A 156 -14.69 26.33 11.45
N ASN A 157 -14.36 26.43 12.75
CA ASN A 157 -12.99 26.52 13.26
C ASN A 157 -12.40 25.15 13.64
N TYR A 158 -13.07 24.05 13.30
CA TYR A 158 -12.68 22.68 13.60
C TYR A 158 -12.63 21.85 12.34
N LEU A 159 -11.85 20.79 12.39
CA LEU A 159 -11.92 19.68 11.45
C LEU A 159 -12.60 18.51 12.12
N SER A 160 -13.55 17.90 11.43
CA SER A 160 -14.23 16.67 11.81
C SER A 160 -13.60 15.51 11.05
N TYR A 161 -13.16 14.49 11.77
CA TYR A 161 -12.54 13.29 11.22
C TYR A 161 -13.55 12.15 11.33
N PHE A 162 -13.85 11.51 10.22
CA PHE A 162 -14.78 10.40 10.14
C PHE A 162 -14.00 9.12 9.89
N THR A 163 -14.30 8.06 10.64
CA THR A 163 -13.68 6.77 10.51
C THR A 163 -14.57 5.76 9.82
N VAL A 164 -13.99 4.73 9.22
CA VAL A 164 -14.72 3.60 8.63
C VAL A 164 -15.64 2.90 9.63
N ALA A 165 -15.34 2.96 10.92
CA ALA A 165 -16.19 2.43 12.00
C ALA A 165 -17.35 3.37 12.38
N GLY A 166 -17.56 4.49 11.66
CA GLY A 166 -18.62 5.46 11.93
C GLY A 166 -18.36 6.39 13.11
N LYS A 167 -17.17 6.36 13.73
CA LYS A 167 -16.80 7.31 14.78
C LYS A 167 -16.47 8.67 14.19
N LYS A 168 -16.77 9.74 14.96
CA LYS A 168 -16.45 11.13 14.60
C LYS A 168 -15.59 11.75 15.70
N TYR A 169 -14.47 12.36 15.28
CA TYR A 169 -13.56 13.12 16.14
C TYR A 169 -13.46 14.58 15.68
N ARG A 170 -12.99 15.47 16.53
CA ARG A 170 -12.82 16.89 16.18
C ARG A 170 -11.50 17.41 16.72
N LEU A 171 -10.78 18.17 15.87
CA LEU A 171 -9.60 18.94 16.28
C LEU A 171 -9.70 20.37 15.76
N ARG A 172 -9.14 21.30 16.53
CA ARG A 172 -9.01 22.69 16.08
C ARG A 172 -7.74 22.80 15.22
N ARG A 173 -7.93 22.69 13.92
CA ARG A 173 -6.87 22.79 12.89
C ARG A 173 -7.44 23.43 11.63
N THR A 174 -6.55 23.91 10.75
CA THR A 174 -6.94 24.35 9.41
C THR A 174 -6.86 23.20 8.41
N MET A 175 -7.62 23.29 7.32
CA MET A 175 -7.60 22.29 6.25
C MET A 175 -6.22 22.24 5.55
N GLU A 176 -5.55 23.39 5.41
CA GLU A 176 -4.23 23.52 4.79
C GLU A 176 -3.14 22.84 5.62
N GLU A 177 -3.18 23.00 6.94
CA GLU A 177 -2.24 22.32 7.85
C GLU A 177 -2.46 20.79 7.78
N GLU A 178 -3.73 20.36 7.82
CA GLU A 178 -4.05 18.94 7.84
C GLU A 178 -3.78 18.25 6.50
N GLU A 179 -3.96 18.94 5.39
CA GLU A 179 -3.56 18.46 4.06
C GLU A 179 -2.06 18.17 4.01
N LYS A 180 -1.22 19.06 4.58
CA LYS A 180 0.23 18.83 4.66
C LYS A 180 0.58 17.66 5.58
N ASN A 181 -0.07 17.58 6.74
CA ASN A 181 0.16 16.52 7.73
C ASN A 181 -0.19 15.14 7.19
N LEU A 182 -1.26 15.04 6.38
CA LEU A 182 -1.80 13.78 5.88
C LEU A 182 -1.35 13.44 4.45
N LYS A 183 -0.59 14.31 3.78
CA LYS A 183 -0.15 14.13 2.38
C LYS A 183 0.58 12.79 2.16
N GLY A 184 1.43 12.37 3.10
CA GLY A 184 2.20 11.12 3.02
C GLY A 184 1.40 9.85 3.34
N TYR A 185 0.11 9.98 3.71
CA TYR A 185 -0.73 8.88 4.20
C TYR A 185 -1.94 8.58 3.30
N GLY A 186 -1.84 8.98 2.05
CA GLY A 186 -2.87 8.67 1.04
C GLY A 186 -4.08 9.60 1.07
N PHE A 187 -4.02 10.73 1.78
CA PHE A 187 -5.11 11.69 1.75
C PHE A 187 -5.01 12.61 0.53
N LEU A 188 -6.18 12.87 -0.06
CA LEU A 188 -6.35 13.74 -1.22
C LEU A 188 -7.37 14.83 -0.89
N ARG A 189 -7.03 16.09 -1.18
CA ARG A 189 -7.98 17.18 -1.09
C ARG A 189 -8.89 17.19 -2.32
N ILE A 190 -10.19 17.00 -2.10
CA ILE A 190 -11.20 16.94 -3.17
C ILE A 190 -12.10 18.18 -3.21
N HIS A 191 -12.04 19.00 -2.17
CA HIS A 191 -12.82 20.23 -2.03
C HIS A 191 -12.12 21.18 -1.05
N ARG A 192 -12.46 22.48 -1.08
CA ARG A 192 -11.95 23.42 -0.06
C ARG A 192 -12.22 22.98 1.38
N ALA A 193 -13.28 22.18 1.58
CA ALA A 193 -13.74 21.70 2.87
C ALA A 193 -13.58 20.18 3.09
N PHE A 194 -12.99 19.43 2.15
CA PHE A 194 -12.92 17.97 2.24
C PHE A 194 -11.56 17.42 1.85
N LEU A 195 -10.99 16.60 2.75
CA LEU A 195 -9.90 15.63 2.47
C LEU A 195 -10.49 14.23 2.56
N VAL A 196 -10.13 13.35 1.64
CA VAL A 196 -10.51 11.93 1.65
C VAL A 196 -9.29 11.04 1.64
N ASN A 197 -9.34 9.92 2.32
CA ASN A 197 -8.34 8.88 2.19
C ASN A 197 -8.62 8.08 0.92
N ARG A 198 -7.66 8.04 -0.01
CA ARG A 198 -7.77 7.34 -1.31
C ARG A 198 -8.21 5.88 -1.16
N ARG A 199 -7.75 5.20 -0.09
CA ARG A 199 -8.09 3.79 0.19
C ARG A 199 -9.57 3.56 0.44
N HIS A 200 -10.28 4.58 0.86
CA HIS A 200 -11.71 4.52 1.20
C HIS A 200 -12.60 5.13 0.13
N VAL A 201 -12.05 5.54 -1.02
CA VAL A 201 -12.83 5.94 -2.18
C VAL A 201 -13.20 4.69 -2.97
N VAL A 202 -14.48 4.34 -2.99
CA VAL A 202 -14.97 3.13 -3.68
C VAL A 202 -15.56 3.41 -5.05
N GLN A 203 -15.99 4.65 -5.31
CA GLN A 203 -16.51 5.07 -6.60
C GLN A 203 -16.22 6.55 -6.85
N VAL A 204 -15.92 6.88 -8.10
CA VAL A 204 -15.83 8.25 -8.60
C VAL A 204 -16.85 8.40 -9.71
N LYS A 205 -17.67 9.46 -9.66
CA LYS A 205 -18.66 9.74 -10.69
C LYS A 205 -17.96 10.10 -12.00
N GLN A 206 -18.46 9.62 -13.15
CA GLN A 206 -17.83 9.77 -14.46
C GLN A 206 -17.44 11.22 -14.82
N ASN A 207 -18.20 12.23 -14.38
CA ASN A 207 -17.91 13.66 -14.59
C ASN A 207 -17.05 14.27 -13.48
N ILE A 208 -16.49 13.44 -12.57
CA ILE A 208 -15.64 13.81 -11.43
C ILE A 208 -16.28 14.91 -10.56
N SER A 209 -17.59 14.84 -10.37
CA SER A 209 -18.32 15.79 -9.53
C SER A 209 -18.53 15.31 -8.10
N GLU A 210 -18.42 13.99 -7.88
CA GLU A 210 -18.67 13.33 -6.59
C GLU A 210 -17.78 12.10 -6.45
N VAL A 211 -17.41 11.79 -5.21
CA VAL A 211 -16.80 10.53 -4.79
C VAL A 211 -17.68 9.85 -3.76
N LYS A 212 -17.76 8.51 -3.80
CA LYS A 212 -18.43 7.70 -2.78
C LYS A 212 -17.38 6.98 -1.95
N LEU A 213 -17.55 7.03 -0.65
CA LEU A 213 -16.67 6.43 0.33
C LEU A 213 -17.16 5.05 0.78
N THR A 214 -16.29 4.29 1.47
CA THR A 214 -16.59 2.95 1.99
C THR A 214 -17.81 2.96 2.94
N SER A 215 -17.96 4.00 3.76
CA SER A 215 -19.16 4.22 4.61
C SER A 215 -20.47 4.42 3.82
N GLY A 216 -20.37 4.64 2.50
CA GLY A 216 -21.50 5.02 1.65
C GLY A 216 -21.72 6.53 1.55
N GLU A 217 -20.96 7.35 2.31
CA GLU A 217 -21.03 8.82 2.20
C GLU A 217 -20.62 9.28 0.80
N ILE A 218 -21.36 10.26 0.26
CA ILE A 218 -21.07 10.88 -1.03
C ILE A 218 -20.61 12.31 -0.81
N LEU A 219 -19.38 12.62 -1.23
CA LEU A 219 -18.79 13.94 -1.10
C LEU A 219 -18.63 14.61 -2.46
N LYS A 220 -18.93 15.93 -2.51
CA LYS A 220 -18.77 16.73 -3.74
C LYS A 220 -17.31 17.07 -3.99
N VAL A 221 -16.90 16.99 -5.26
CA VAL A 221 -15.59 17.40 -5.74
C VAL A 221 -15.66 18.86 -6.24
N GLY A 222 -14.82 19.72 -5.69
CA GLY A 222 -14.68 21.10 -6.15
C GLY A 222 -14.06 21.17 -7.54
N LYS A 223 -14.46 22.14 -8.37
CA LYS A 223 -13.96 22.27 -9.77
C LYS A 223 -12.44 22.30 -9.87
N SER A 224 -11.76 23.02 -8.97
CA SER A 224 -10.29 23.15 -8.92
C SER A 224 -9.55 21.90 -8.38
N TYR A 225 -10.27 20.87 -7.95
CA TYR A 225 -9.70 19.64 -7.39
C TYR A 225 -9.93 18.42 -8.28
N ARG A 226 -10.61 18.58 -9.44
CA ARG A 226 -10.96 17.44 -10.32
C ARG A 226 -9.74 16.73 -10.89
N GLU A 227 -8.74 17.49 -11.36
CA GLU A 227 -7.49 16.94 -11.86
C GLU A 227 -6.79 16.03 -10.83
N ALA A 228 -6.78 16.44 -9.55
CA ALA A 228 -6.23 15.61 -8.49
C ALA A 228 -7.02 14.31 -8.27
N VAL A 229 -8.35 14.35 -8.47
CA VAL A 229 -9.24 13.18 -8.33
C VAL A 229 -9.15 12.23 -9.53
N GLU A 230 -8.79 12.71 -10.72
CA GLU A 230 -8.52 11.87 -11.90
C GLU A 230 -7.48 10.78 -11.62
N SER A 231 -6.51 11.07 -10.75
CA SER A 231 -5.49 10.09 -10.33
C SER A 231 -6.04 8.91 -9.52
N LEU A 232 -7.36 8.88 -9.22
CA LEU A 232 -8.06 7.78 -8.54
C LEU A 232 -8.77 6.84 -9.52
N LEU A 233 -8.84 7.19 -10.80
CA LEU A 233 -9.45 6.40 -11.87
C LEU A 233 -8.40 5.56 -12.57
#